data_c1808983dc6ba680207040c250ee2038
#
_entry.id   c1808983dc6ba680207040c250ee2038
#
_cell.length_a   1.000
_cell.length_b   1.000
_cell.length_c   1.000
_cell.angle_alpha   90.00
_cell.angle_beta   90.00
_cell.angle_gamma   90.00
#
_symmetry.space_group_name_H-M   'P 1'
#
loop_
_entity.id
_entity.type
_entity.pdbx_description
1 polymer ?
#
loop_
_entity_poly.entity_id
_entity_poly.type
_entity_poly.pdbx_seq_one_letter_code
_entity_poly.pdbx_strand_id
1 'polypeptide(L)'
;MAITHRCSLRRSVLAAALLLSLSGTVHADSRSEAALEARIAQLEQQLAELKTAVEAQKKATAAAPAAAPAAAGPAAAGVKLPIQTTTLTPASTPGTTVKIGGFIKADFMATRTDSGQFADSATARDLYLPSQTPVGGKASSTDYDSGAKFSRLGIGIDSVTDNNDKLGAFFEWDFFGGALGNENSTNTYGLTLRHAYVYWNKWLAGQTWSTFMDTAALPEAVDFIGPTDGVVFVRQPQIRYTTGNFQISLEDPQTTIIPRGGGAAASSDRGAMPDVAARYTWKGSWGHFGVAALLRDLAVDRQAAGTTPAIKDNTFAGALSVSGKWNLGESNDIRYQLTGGSISRYIGLGVTSDSVLDSANDLETIDGWAGYVAWRHVFNKQLRSNLMYARSEYDNPVAYTGTGVTKNSQSFRLNFIYSPLPKLDVGVEYMVGRREIESGAKGDIDRLQFMAKYSF
;
A
#
# COMPACT_ATOMS: atom_id res chain seq x y z
N MET A 1 1.24 -55.53 -34.69
CA MET A 1 0.61 -56.34 -33.66
C MET A 1 -0.01 -55.41 -32.64
N ALA A 2 -1.31 -55.36 -32.66
CA ALA A 2 -2.14 -54.47 -31.87
C ALA A 2 -2.08 -54.80 -30.38
N ILE A 3 -2.28 -53.79 -29.51
CA ILE A 3 -3.14 -53.88 -28.33
C ILE A 3 -3.62 -52.47 -27.95
N THR A 4 -4.87 -52.25 -28.28
CA THR A 4 -5.79 -51.28 -27.68
C THR A 4 -6.29 -51.79 -26.33
N HIS A 5 -6.56 -50.94 -25.38
CA HIS A 5 -7.52 -50.97 -24.25
C HIS A 5 -6.93 -50.24 -23.03
N ARG A 6 -7.54 -49.34 -22.28
CA ARG A 6 -8.95 -48.95 -22.04
C ARG A 6 -8.93 -47.63 -21.26
N CYS A 7 -9.61 -46.68 -21.76
CA CYS A 7 -9.98 -45.49 -21.01
C CYS A 7 -11.49 -45.59 -20.64
N SER A 8 -11.82 -46.16 -19.49
CA SER A 8 -13.19 -46.13 -18.97
C SER A 8 -13.27 -46.61 -17.51
N LEU A 9 -12.73 -45.83 -16.59
CA LEU A 9 -12.99 -46.09 -15.13
C LEU A 9 -12.73 -44.85 -14.26
N ARG A 10 -13.22 -43.69 -14.66
CA ARG A 10 -13.18 -42.51 -13.80
C ARG A 10 -14.46 -41.68 -13.74
N ARG A 11 -15.57 -42.19 -14.26
CA ARG A 11 -16.87 -41.52 -14.21
C ARG A 11 -17.86 -42.08 -13.18
N SER A 12 -17.51 -43.15 -12.46
CA SER A 12 -18.41 -43.79 -11.51
C SER A 12 -18.14 -43.51 -10.03
N VAL A 13 -17.09 -42.75 -9.68
CA VAL A 13 -16.76 -42.45 -8.27
C VAL A 13 -17.31 -41.07 -7.81
N LEU A 14 -17.65 -40.21 -8.75
CA LEU A 14 -18.24 -38.89 -8.37
C LEU A 14 -19.75 -38.95 -8.12
N ALA A 15 -20.45 -39.99 -8.54
CA ALA A 15 -21.89 -40.14 -8.32
C ALA A 15 -22.25 -40.81 -6.98
N ALA A 16 -21.30 -41.46 -6.32
CA ALA A 16 -21.53 -42.17 -5.05
C ALA A 16 -21.24 -41.31 -3.81
N ALA A 17 -20.54 -40.17 -3.94
CA ALA A 17 -20.26 -39.27 -2.82
C ALA A 17 -21.37 -38.24 -2.56
N LEU A 18 -22.33 -38.10 -3.47
CA LEU A 18 -23.47 -37.16 -3.31
C LEU A 18 -24.73 -37.78 -2.70
N LEU A 19 -24.72 -39.08 -2.42
CA LEU A 19 -25.90 -39.78 -1.89
C LEU A 19 -25.78 -40.25 -0.42
N LEU A 20 -24.73 -39.88 0.28
CA LEU A 20 -24.52 -40.29 1.69
C LEU A 20 -24.48 -39.12 2.69
N SER A 21 -24.92 -37.91 2.29
CA SER A 21 -25.07 -36.76 3.20
C SER A 21 -26.52 -36.32 3.44
N LEU A 22 -27.50 -37.17 3.15
CA LEU A 22 -28.93 -36.85 3.32
C LEU A 22 -29.61 -37.81 4.31
N SER A 23 -29.01 -37.95 5.52
CA SER A 23 -29.74 -38.57 6.64
C SER A 23 -29.38 -37.88 7.96
N GLY A 24 -29.59 -36.56 8.00
CA GLY A 24 -29.75 -35.79 9.20
C GLY A 24 -31.08 -35.07 9.10
N THR A 25 -32.08 -35.49 9.87
CA THR A 25 -33.35 -34.79 9.99
C THR A 25 -33.12 -33.46 10.68
N VAL A 26 -32.79 -32.44 9.90
CA VAL A 26 -32.88 -31.04 10.31
C VAL A 26 -34.36 -30.68 10.15
N HIS A 27 -35.05 -30.45 11.24
CA HIS A 27 -36.33 -29.76 11.23
C HIS A 27 -36.05 -28.32 10.77
N ALA A 28 -36.19 -28.07 9.50
CA ALA A 28 -36.19 -26.72 8.96
C ALA A 28 -37.44 -26.03 9.50
N ASP A 29 -37.25 -24.96 10.24
CA ASP A 29 -38.36 -24.14 10.76
C ASP A 29 -39.11 -23.58 9.53
N SER A 30 -40.43 -23.88 9.44
CA SER A 30 -41.31 -23.48 8.33
C SER A 30 -41.29 -21.96 8.05
N ARG A 31 -40.84 -21.16 9.02
CA ARG A 31 -40.61 -19.73 8.85
C ARG A 31 -39.35 -19.42 8.03
N SER A 32 -38.32 -20.24 8.09
CA SER A 32 -37.11 -20.04 7.31
C SER A 32 -37.30 -20.45 5.86
N GLU A 33 -38.11 -21.46 5.59
CA GLU A 33 -38.46 -21.90 4.22
C GLU A 33 -39.31 -20.85 3.50
N ALA A 34 -40.38 -20.35 4.17
CA ALA A 34 -41.19 -19.27 3.62
C ALA A 34 -40.43 -17.97 3.38
N ALA A 35 -39.42 -17.64 4.20
CA ALA A 35 -38.55 -16.48 4.01
C ALA A 35 -37.58 -16.67 2.82
N LEU A 36 -37.13 -17.90 2.60
CA LEU A 36 -36.29 -18.25 1.45
C LEU A 36 -37.06 -18.21 0.13
N GLU A 37 -38.30 -18.76 0.13
CA GLU A 37 -39.21 -18.72 -1.02
C GLU A 37 -39.57 -17.27 -1.40
N ALA A 38 -39.89 -16.43 -0.41
CA ALA A 38 -40.14 -15.00 -0.64
C ALA A 38 -38.93 -14.29 -1.24
N ARG A 39 -37.72 -14.66 -0.80
CA ARG A 39 -36.47 -14.09 -1.32
C ARG A 39 -36.16 -14.55 -2.74
N ILE A 40 -36.44 -15.81 -3.06
CA ILE A 40 -36.33 -16.36 -4.43
C ILE A 40 -37.29 -15.63 -5.35
N ALA A 41 -38.57 -15.49 -5.00
CA ALA A 41 -39.55 -14.76 -5.78
C ALA A 41 -39.13 -13.29 -6.03
N GLN A 42 -38.56 -12.62 -5.01
CA GLN A 42 -38.04 -11.26 -5.14
C GLN A 42 -36.88 -11.19 -6.11
N LEU A 43 -35.94 -12.14 -6.06
CA LEU A 43 -34.80 -12.21 -6.97
C LEU A 43 -35.23 -12.52 -8.41
N GLU A 44 -36.20 -13.39 -8.62
CA GLU A 44 -36.77 -13.67 -9.95
C GLU A 44 -37.46 -12.46 -10.55
N GLN A 45 -38.19 -11.68 -9.74
CA GLN A 45 -38.76 -10.41 -10.20
C GLN A 45 -37.71 -9.40 -10.61
N GLN A 46 -36.66 -9.22 -9.79
CA GLN A 46 -35.53 -8.33 -10.13
C GLN A 46 -34.80 -8.76 -11.40
N LEU A 47 -34.67 -10.08 -11.61
CA LEU A 47 -34.03 -10.62 -12.81
C LEU A 47 -34.89 -10.39 -14.07
N ALA A 48 -36.22 -10.47 -13.95
CA ALA A 48 -37.14 -10.14 -15.04
C ALA A 48 -37.10 -8.64 -15.39
N GLU A 49 -37.10 -7.77 -14.39
CA GLU A 49 -36.95 -6.32 -14.56
C GLU A 49 -35.63 -5.96 -15.25
N LEU A 50 -34.51 -6.57 -14.81
CA LEU A 50 -33.19 -6.36 -15.40
C LEU A 50 -33.11 -6.82 -16.86
N LYS A 51 -33.72 -7.99 -17.17
CA LYS A 51 -33.81 -8.47 -18.56
C LYS A 51 -34.59 -7.51 -19.45
N THR A 52 -35.71 -6.99 -18.96
CA THR A 52 -36.53 -6.01 -19.70
C THR A 52 -35.77 -4.71 -19.93
N ALA A 53 -35.02 -4.22 -18.92
CA ALA A 53 -34.18 -3.03 -19.04
C ALA A 53 -33.03 -3.21 -20.07
N VAL A 54 -32.38 -4.38 -20.06
CA VAL A 54 -31.31 -4.73 -21.02
C VAL A 54 -31.85 -4.83 -22.44
N GLU A 55 -33.05 -5.40 -22.63
CA GLU A 55 -33.68 -5.47 -23.96
C GLU A 55 -34.13 -4.10 -24.44
N ALA A 56 -34.65 -3.24 -23.56
CA ALA A 56 -34.99 -1.86 -23.90
C ALA A 56 -33.74 -1.06 -24.31
N GLN A 57 -32.63 -1.25 -23.61
CA GLN A 57 -31.35 -0.62 -23.92
C GLN A 57 -30.78 -1.14 -25.25
N LYS A 58 -30.87 -2.43 -25.54
CA LYS A 58 -30.49 -3.01 -26.85
C LYS A 58 -31.34 -2.43 -27.99
N LYS A 59 -32.66 -2.30 -27.80
CA LYS A 59 -33.54 -1.68 -28.79
C LYS A 59 -33.22 -0.21 -28.99
N ALA A 60 -32.92 0.53 -27.92
CA ALA A 60 -32.53 1.95 -28.03
C ALA A 60 -31.19 2.12 -28.76
N THR A 61 -30.22 1.21 -28.53
CA THR A 61 -28.94 1.22 -29.21
C THR A 61 -29.04 0.78 -30.68
N ALA A 62 -29.99 -0.11 -31.01
CA ALA A 62 -30.25 -0.55 -32.40
C ALA A 62 -31.10 0.44 -33.20
N ALA A 63 -31.84 1.34 -32.54
CA ALA A 63 -32.67 2.38 -33.16
C ALA A 63 -31.94 3.72 -33.36
N ALA A 64 -30.70 3.85 -32.84
CA ALA A 64 -29.87 5.02 -33.12
C ALA A 64 -29.33 4.93 -34.57
N PRO A 65 -29.65 5.87 -35.46
CA PRO A 65 -29.06 5.89 -36.79
C PRO A 65 -27.53 5.97 -36.65
N ALA A 66 -26.80 5.15 -37.38
CA ALA A 66 -25.36 5.27 -37.51
C ALA A 66 -25.05 6.69 -38.02
N ALA A 67 -24.57 7.54 -37.13
CA ALA A 67 -24.09 8.86 -37.49
C ALA A 67 -22.91 8.69 -38.43
N ALA A 68 -23.09 9.09 -39.68
CA ALA A 68 -21.98 9.23 -40.63
C ALA A 68 -20.91 10.11 -40.00
N PRO A 69 -19.61 9.88 -40.29
CA PRO A 69 -18.55 10.70 -39.74
C PRO A 69 -18.76 12.14 -40.24
N ALA A 70 -19.19 13.02 -39.35
CA ALA A 70 -19.28 14.44 -39.61
C ALA A 70 -17.85 14.96 -39.84
N ALA A 71 -17.61 15.50 -41.01
CA ALA A 71 -16.41 16.25 -41.32
C ALA A 71 -16.20 17.30 -40.22
N ALA A 72 -14.99 17.32 -39.66
CA ALA A 72 -14.61 18.27 -38.63
C ALA A 72 -14.73 19.70 -39.15
N GLY A 73 -15.80 20.39 -38.79
CA GLY A 73 -15.90 21.83 -38.87
C GLY A 73 -14.99 22.46 -37.79
N PRO A 74 -14.57 23.74 -38.00
CA PRO A 74 -13.65 24.39 -37.05
C PRO A 74 -14.29 24.41 -35.66
N ALA A 75 -13.55 23.92 -34.68
CA ALA A 75 -13.97 23.88 -33.29
C ALA A 75 -14.30 25.29 -32.79
N ALA A 76 -15.52 25.50 -32.37
CA ALA A 76 -15.91 26.70 -31.66
C ALA A 76 -15.16 26.75 -30.33
N ALA A 77 -14.25 27.73 -30.22
CA ALA A 77 -13.52 27.99 -29.01
C ALA A 77 -14.50 28.33 -27.85
N GLY A 78 -14.47 27.56 -26.76
CA GLY A 78 -14.95 28.09 -25.49
C GLY A 78 -16.03 27.36 -24.71
N VAL A 79 -16.56 26.22 -25.11
CA VAL A 79 -17.48 25.44 -24.26
C VAL A 79 -16.69 24.43 -23.42
N LYS A 80 -16.46 24.73 -22.14
CA LYS A 80 -15.96 23.75 -21.20
C LYS A 80 -17.05 22.71 -20.94
N LEU A 81 -16.84 21.49 -21.44
CA LEU A 81 -17.72 20.36 -21.14
C LEU A 81 -17.60 19.99 -19.65
N PRO A 82 -18.69 19.61 -18.99
CA PRO A 82 -18.61 19.05 -17.62
C PRO A 82 -17.68 17.83 -17.60
N ILE A 83 -16.92 17.67 -16.50
CA ILE A 83 -15.98 16.56 -16.34
C ILE A 83 -16.64 15.19 -16.61
N GLN A 84 -17.90 15.02 -16.21
CA GLN A 84 -18.67 13.77 -16.37
C GLN A 84 -18.99 13.43 -17.82
N THR A 85 -18.91 14.39 -18.74
CA THR A 85 -19.16 14.20 -20.17
C THR A 85 -17.88 14.19 -21.00
N THR A 86 -16.72 14.38 -20.36
CA THR A 86 -15.42 14.33 -21.03
C THR A 86 -15.07 12.88 -21.35
N THR A 87 -15.16 12.51 -22.63
CA THR A 87 -14.72 11.20 -23.10
C THR A 87 -13.20 11.26 -23.32
N LEU A 88 -12.46 10.31 -22.75
CA LEU A 88 -11.05 10.10 -23.10
C LEU A 88 -11.01 9.59 -24.54
N THR A 89 -10.79 10.48 -25.49
CA THR A 89 -10.56 10.11 -26.88
C THR A 89 -9.06 9.91 -27.12
N PRO A 90 -8.66 8.97 -27.99
CA PRO A 90 -7.26 8.78 -28.38
C PRO A 90 -6.65 10.00 -29.08
N ALA A 91 -7.47 10.91 -29.58
CA ALA A 91 -7.04 12.15 -30.19
C ALA A 91 -6.57 13.12 -29.08
N SER A 92 -5.33 12.97 -28.65
CA SER A 92 -4.70 13.92 -27.75
C SER A 92 -4.52 15.26 -28.46
N THR A 93 -4.73 16.36 -27.74
CA THR A 93 -4.33 17.70 -28.17
C THR A 93 -2.85 17.67 -28.58
N PRO A 94 -2.43 18.31 -29.67
CA PRO A 94 -1.02 18.43 -30.03
C PRO A 94 -0.19 18.85 -28.81
N GLY A 95 0.95 18.18 -28.58
CA GLY A 95 1.80 18.41 -27.40
C GLY A 95 1.43 17.59 -26.16
N THR A 96 0.41 16.72 -26.23
CA THR A 96 0.08 15.79 -25.13
C THR A 96 0.71 14.43 -25.35
N THR A 97 1.34 13.90 -24.31
CA THR A 97 1.95 12.56 -24.28
C THR A 97 1.25 11.69 -23.24
N VAL A 98 0.84 10.49 -23.62
CA VAL A 98 0.32 9.46 -22.71
C VAL A 98 1.40 8.39 -22.53
N LYS A 99 1.69 8.08 -21.29
CA LYS A 99 2.67 7.05 -20.89
C LYS A 99 1.94 5.98 -20.10
N ILE A 100 2.13 4.73 -20.48
CA ILE A 100 1.67 3.56 -19.72
C ILE A 100 2.91 2.81 -19.29
N GLY A 101 2.98 2.43 -18.04
CA GLY A 101 4.11 1.70 -17.50
C GLY A 101 3.73 0.96 -16.23
N GLY A 102 4.63 0.10 -15.79
CA GLY A 102 4.39 -0.70 -14.62
C GLY A 102 5.29 -1.95 -14.60
N PHE A 103 4.86 -2.92 -13.83
CA PHE A 103 5.53 -4.21 -13.78
C PHE A 103 4.57 -5.31 -13.29
N ILE A 104 4.83 -6.52 -13.74
CA ILE A 104 4.29 -7.74 -13.13
C ILE A 104 5.37 -8.28 -12.21
N LYS A 105 5.01 -8.60 -10.97
CA LYS A 105 5.92 -9.13 -9.95
C LYS A 105 5.30 -10.36 -9.31
N ALA A 106 6.03 -11.47 -9.35
CA ALA A 106 5.69 -12.68 -8.62
C ALA A 106 6.71 -12.86 -7.47
N ASP A 107 6.21 -13.15 -6.29
CA ASP A 107 6.98 -13.36 -5.07
C ASP A 107 6.74 -14.76 -4.51
N PHE A 108 7.79 -15.36 -3.95
CA PHE A 108 7.75 -16.63 -3.24
C PHE A 108 8.56 -16.46 -1.95
N MET A 109 7.95 -16.75 -0.81
CA MET A 109 8.54 -16.49 0.50
C MET A 109 8.47 -17.72 1.39
N ALA A 110 9.54 -17.94 2.16
CA ALA A 110 9.57 -18.81 3.32
C ALA A 110 9.91 -17.93 4.52
N THR A 111 8.99 -17.83 5.48
CA THR A 111 9.15 -17.00 6.67
C THR A 111 9.12 -17.87 7.91
N ARG A 112 10.14 -17.75 8.75
CA ARG A 112 10.20 -18.40 10.06
C ARG A 112 10.11 -17.35 11.17
N THR A 113 9.34 -17.65 12.20
CA THR A 113 9.26 -16.89 13.45
C THR A 113 9.58 -17.80 14.64
N ASP A 114 10.17 -17.27 15.68
CA ASP A 114 10.57 -18.04 16.88
C ASP A 114 9.55 -17.95 18.02
N SER A 115 8.69 -16.96 18.00
CA SER A 115 7.83 -16.58 19.14
C SER A 115 6.34 -16.64 18.86
N GLY A 116 5.91 -17.50 17.95
CA GLY A 116 4.52 -17.70 17.52
C GLY A 116 4.38 -17.69 16.00
N GLN A 117 3.17 -17.78 15.49
CA GLN A 117 2.85 -17.73 14.07
C GLN A 117 2.13 -16.43 13.72
N PHE A 118 2.20 -16.03 12.46
CA PHE A 118 1.34 -14.97 11.94
C PHE A 118 -0.11 -15.43 11.93
N ALA A 119 -1.03 -14.48 12.13
CA ALA A 119 -2.44 -14.73 11.88
C ALA A 119 -2.66 -15.04 10.38
N ASP A 120 -3.68 -15.83 10.08
CA ASP A 120 -4.10 -16.06 8.71
C ASP A 120 -4.44 -14.75 8.02
N SER A 121 -4.01 -14.59 6.78
CA SER A 121 -4.17 -13.36 5.98
C SER A 121 -3.51 -12.10 6.57
N ALA A 122 -2.58 -12.25 7.53
CA ALA A 122 -1.82 -11.12 8.06
C ALA A 122 -0.96 -10.49 6.97
N THR A 123 -0.94 -9.15 6.91
CA THR A 123 -0.12 -8.40 5.95
C THR A 123 1.38 -8.72 6.08
N ALA A 124 1.85 -9.09 7.28
CA ALA A 124 3.23 -9.51 7.52
C ALA A 124 3.62 -10.80 6.79
N ARG A 125 2.68 -11.58 6.28
CA ARG A 125 2.95 -12.73 5.42
C ARG A 125 3.40 -12.28 4.03
N ASP A 126 2.88 -11.16 3.51
CA ASP A 126 3.22 -10.63 2.18
C ASP A 126 4.51 -9.79 2.18
N LEU A 127 4.80 -9.06 3.26
CA LEU A 127 5.98 -8.21 3.42
C LEU A 127 6.42 -8.14 4.89
N TYR A 128 7.62 -7.67 5.15
CA TYR A 128 8.07 -7.49 6.52
C TYR A 128 7.40 -6.28 7.18
N LEU A 129 6.69 -6.54 8.29
CA LEU A 129 6.10 -5.53 9.17
C LEU A 129 6.58 -5.78 10.61
N PRO A 130 7.44 -4.92 11.16
CA PRO A 130 7.96 -5.10 12.52
C PRO A 130 6.86 -5.25 13.57
N SER A 131 5.81 -4.41 13.49
CA SER A 131 4.69 -4.40 14.44
C SER A 131 3.87 -5.69 14.49
N GLN A 132 3.94 -6.53 13.45
CA GLN A 132 3.24 -7.81 13.38
C GLN A 132 4.14 -9.02 13.69
N THR A 133 5.45 -8.84 13.87
CA THR A 133 6.33 -9.93 14.29
C THR A 133 5.87 -10.45 15.65
N PRO A 134 5.54 -11.76 15.78
CA PRO A 134 5.11 -12.35 17.05
C PRO A 134 6.18 -12.22 18.12
N VAL A 135 5.79 -11.99 19.39
CA VAL A 135 6.70 -11.79 20.51
C VAL A 135 6.27 -12.60 21.73
N GLY A 136 7.23 -13.03 22.55
CA GLY A 136 6.99 -13.65 23.86
C GLY A 136 6.40 -15.06 23.84
N GLY A 137 6.10 -15.63 22.68
CA GLY A 137 5.70 -17.02 22.54
C GLY A 137 6.89 -17.99 22.66
N LYS A 138 6.59 -19.29 22.71
CA LYS A 138 7.61 -20.37 22.84
C LYS A 138 7.65 -21.29 21.62
N ALA A 139 6.73 -21.15 20.69
CA ALA A 139 6.64 -22.00 19.51
C ALA A 139 7.16 -21.28 18.27
N SER A 140 8.07 -21.91 17.55
CA SER A 140 8.46 -21.43 16.22
C SER A 140 7.42 -21.86 15.18
N SER A 141 7.24 -21.03 14.16
CA SER A 141 6.41 -21.34 12.99
C SER A 141 7.17 -21.09 11.70
N THR A 142 6.78 -21.77 10.65
CA THR A 142 7.26 -21.51 9.29
C THR A 142 6.07 -21.41 8.37
N ASP A 143 5.97 -20.29 7.68
CA ASP A 143 4.92 -19.99 6.69
C ASP A 143 5.54 -19.94 5.28
N TYR A 144 4.81 -20.48 4.30
CA TYR A 144 5.16 -20.39 2.88
C TYR A 144 4.10 -19.59 2.18
N ASP A 145 4.50 -18.50 1.54
CA ASP A 145 3.60 -17.58 0.88
C ASP A 145 4.07 -17.31 -0.56
N SER A 146 3.12 -17.09 -1.45
CA SER A 146 3.40 -16.69 -2.81
C SER A 146 2.29 -15.78 -3.33
N GLY A 147 2.63 -14.88 -4.24
CA GLY A 147 1.63 -13.98 -4.78
C GLY A 147 2.16 -13.05 -5.85
N ALA A 148 1.24 -12.29 -6.43
CA ALA A 148 1.52 -11.28 -7.42
C ALA A 148 0.87 -9.91 -7.08
N LYS A 149 0.43 -9.72 -5.83
CA LYS A 149 -0.29 -8.52 -5.34
C LYS A 149 0.48 -7.22 -5.54
N PHE A 150 1.81 -7.30 -5.60
CA PHE A 150 2.68 -6.12 -5.79
C PHE A 150 2.88 -5.73 -7.25
N SER A 151 2.25 -6.44 -8.20
CA SER A 151 2.18 -6.00 -9.59
C SER A 151 1.52 -4.64 -9.69
N ARG A 152 2.02 -3.80 -10.59
CA ARG A 152 1.69 -2.38 -10.63
C ARG A 152 1.40 -1.90 -12.04
N LEU A 153 0.45 -1.00 -12.17
CA LEU A 153 0.14 -0.29 -13.41
C LEU A 153 0.06 1.21 -13.13
N GLY A 154 0.61 2.02 -14.03
CA GLY A 154 0.56 3.47 -13.97
C GLY A 154 0.25 4.07 -15.34
N ILE A 155 -0.47 5.18 -15.32
CA ILE A 155 -0.78 6.00 -16.50
C ILE A 155 -0.37 7.43 -16.20
N GLY A 156 0.53 7.98 -17.03
CA GLY A 156 0.94 9.37 -17.00
C GLY A 156 0.39 10.12 -18.22
N ILE A 157 -0.04 11.34 -18.02
CA ILE A 157 -0.46 12.25 -19.07
C ILE A 157 0.32 13.56 -18.88
N ASP A 158 1.10 13.94 -19.86
CA ASP A 158 1.91 15.16 -19.84
C ASP A 158 1.53 16.05 -21.02
N SER A 159 1.36 17.34 -20.81
CA SER A 159 1.04 18.32 -21.82
C SER A 159 1.87 19.59 -21.61
N VAL A 160 2.19 20.25 -22.70
CA VAL A 160 2.77 21.60 -22.72
C VAL A 160 1.83 22.50 -23.50
N THR A 161 1.42 23.63 -22.89
CA THR A 161 0.56 24.62 -23.54
C THR A 161 1.36 25.52 -24.47
N ASP A 162 0.66 26.30 -25.30
CA ASP A 162 1.29 27.31 -26.19
C ASP A 162 2.08 28.36 -25.40
N ASN A 163 1.71 28.61 -24.14
CA ASN A 163 2.45 29.50 -23.23
C ASN A 163 3.62 28.80 -22.52
N ASN A 164 3.98 27.59 -22.95
CA ASN A 164 5.03 26.77 -22.36
C ASN A 164 4.77 26.33 -20.90
N ASP A 165 3.51 26.36 -20.45
CA ASP A 165 3.11 25.79 -19.17
C ASP A 165 3.11 24.25 -19.25
N LYS A 166 3.70 23.62 -18.25
CA LYS A 166 3.73 22.16 -18.08
C LYS A 166 2.56 21.74 -17.20
N LEU A 167 1.71 20.89 -17.71
CA LEU A 167 0.60 20.30 -16.94
C LEU A 167 0.49 18.81 -17.22
N GLY A 168 -0.09 18.10 -16.28
CA GLY A 168 -0.33 16.67 -16.46
C GLY A 168 -1.00 16.03 -15.27
N ALA A 169 -1.17 14.72 -15.38
CA ALA A 169 -1.75 13.87 -14.37
C ALA A 169 -1.00 12.53 -14.30
N PHE A 170 -1.05 11.90 -13.14
CA PHE A 170 -0.49 10.57 -12.97
C PHE A 170 -1.42 9.74 -12.09
N PHE A 171 -1.69 8.49 -12.53
CA PHE A 171 -2.39 7.45 -11.79
C PHE A 171 -1.50 6.23 -11.65
N GLU A 172 -1.45 5.64 -10.45
CA GLU A 172 -0.79 4.36 -10.21
C GLU A 172 -1.60 3.56 -9.21
N TRP A 173 -1.71 2.26 -9.47
CA TRP A 173 -2.34 1.30 -8.57
C TRP A 173 -1.62 -0.05 -8.57
N ASP A 174 -1.82 -0.81 -7.50
CA ASP A 174 -1.42 -2.21 -7.34
C ASP A 174 -2.60 -3.03 -6.76
N PHE A 175 -2.35 -4.25 -6.34
CA PHE A 175 -3.36 -5.14 -5.76
C PHE A 175 -3.12 -5.42 -4.28
N PHE A 176 -2.29 -4.62 -3.62
CA PHE A 176 -1.88 -4.89 -2.23
C PHE A 176 -2.92 -4.49 -1.18
N GLY A 177 -3.79 -3.55 -1.44
CA GLY A 177 -4.76 -3.03 -0.47
C GLY A 177 -5.94 -3.96 -0.22
N GLY A 178 -5.75 -5.11 0.31
CA GLY A 178 -6.62 -6.24 0.68
C GLY A 178 -8.11 -6.08 1.00
N ALA A 179 -8.71 -4.91 0.75
CA ALA A 179 -10.12 -4.65 1.06
C ALA A 179 -11.11 -5.42 0.17
N LEU A 180 -10.69 -5.87 -1.01
CA LEU A 180 -11.53 -6.55 -1.99
C LEU A 180 -10.85 -7.82 -2.50
N GLY A 181 -11.29 -8.96 -2.04
CA GLY A 181 -10.82 -10.27 -2.49
C GLY A 181 -9.93 -10.98 -1.46
N ASN A 182 -9.69 -12.26 -1.71
CA ASN A 182 -8.90 -13.13 -0.86
C ASN A 182 -8.35 -14.33 -1.62
N GLU A 183 -7.58 -15.16 -0.93
CA GLU A 183 -6.92 -16.34 -1.48
C GLU A 183 -7.83 -17.57 -1.63
N ASN A 184 -8.99 -17.58 -0.98
CA ASN A 184 -9.77 -18.79 -0.75
C ASN A 184 -10.31 -19.47 -2.03
N SER A 185 -10.49 -18.73 -3.12
CA SER A 185 -11.03 -19.30 -4.36
C SER A 185 -10.06 -19.16 -5.53
N THR A 186 -9.79 -17.95 -5.97
CA THR A 186 -9.05 -17.69 -7.22
C THR A 186 -7.94 -16.63 -7.04
N ASN A 187 -7.54 -16.31 -5.83
CA ASN A 187 -6.57 -15.22 -5.53
C ASN A 187 -6.99 -13.89 -6.18
N THR A 188 -8.27 -13.54 -6.06
CA THR A 188 -8.82 -12.31 -6.62
C THR A 188 -8.60 -11.14 -5.66
N TYR A 189 -7.95 -10.09 -6.12
CA TYR A 189 -7.67 -8.88 -5.34
C TYR A 189 -8.18 -7.63 -6.04
N GLY A 190 -8.62 -6.64 -5.25
CA GLY A 190 -9.05 -5.35 -5.75
C GLY A 190 -7.88 -4.40 -6.04
N LEU A 191 -8.10 -3.45 -6.94
CA LEU A 191 -7.16 -2.38 -7.22
C LEU A 191 -7.06 -1.41 -6.05
N THR A 192 -5.83 -1.07 -5.66
CA THR A 192 -5.52 -0.11 -4.61
C THR A 192 -4.88 1.12 -5.19
N LEU A 193 -5.47 2.29 -4.94
CA LEU A 193 -4.94 3.56 -5.40
C LEU A 193 -3.64 3.89 -4.65
N ARG A 194 -2.55 4.04 -5.40
CA ARG A 194 -1.25 4.45 -4.89
C ARG A 194 -1.01 5.94 -5.10
N HIS A 195 -1.11 6.37 -6.34
CA HIS A 195 -0.94 7.74 -6.77
C HIS A 195 -2.12 8.18 -7.63
N ALA A 196 -2.63 9.37 -7.37
CA ALA A 196 -3.58 10.07 -8.23
C ALA A 196 -3.40 11.57 -7.99
N TYR A 197 -2.72 12.23 -8.91
CA TYR A 197 -2.47 13.65 -8.79
C TYR A 197 -2.43 14.34 -10.15
N VAL A 198 -2.67 15.64 -10.12
CA VAL A 198 -2.45 16.55 -11.24
C VAL A 198 -1.29 17.49 -10.89
N TYR A 199 -0.60 17.99 -11.89
CA TYR A 199 0.40 19.03 -11.68
C TYR A 199 0.29 20.14 -12.73
N TRP A 200 0.68 21.34 -12.33
CA TRP A 200 0.83 22.50 -13.18
C TRP A 200 2.08 23.27 -12.76
N ASN A 201 3.07 23.30 -13.65
CA ASN A 201 4.38 23.92 -13.41
C ASN A 201 5.03 23.44 -12.10
N LYS A 202 4.98 24.31 -11.07
CA LYS A 202 5.58 24.07 -9.75
C LYS A 202 4.61 23.47 -8.73
N TRP A 203 3.32 23.40 -9.08
CA TRP A 203 2.26 22.93 -8.19
C TRP A 203 1.87 21.49 -8.50
N LEU A 204 1.54 20.76 -7.46
CA LEU A 204 0.95 19.44 -7.53
C LEU A 204 -0.22 19.37 -6.55
N ALA A 205 -1.33 18.75 -6.96
CA ALA A 205 -2.48 18.49 -6.11
C ALA A 205 -2.98 17.07 -6.30
N GLY A 206 -3.23 16.35 -5.19
CA GLY A 206 -3.71 14.97 -5.16
C GLY A 206 -2.87 14.07 -4.30
N GLN A 207 -3.10 12.76 -4.38
CA GLN A 207 -2.46 11.75 -3.56
C GLN A 207 -1.13 11.30 -4.14
N THR A 208 -0.05 11.44 -3.38
CA THR A 208 1.30 10.93 -3.73
C THR A 208 2.16 10.78 -2.47
N TRP A 209 3.43 10.40 -2.65
CA TRP A 209 4.38 10.36 -1.54
C TRP A 209 4.44 11.69 -0.81
N SER A 210 4.42 11.63 0.53
CA SER A 210 4.64 12.79 1.37
C SER A 210 5.93 13.53 0.98
N THR A 211 5.94 14.84 1.12
CA THR A 211 7.18 15.65 0.97
C THR A 211 8.23 15.27 2.01
N PHE A 212 7.80 14.71 3.15
CA PHE A 212 8.71 14.22 4.18
C PHE A 212 9.49 12.96 3.75
N MET A 213 8.99 12.17 2.78
CA MET A 213 9.64 10.96 2.26
C MET A 213 10.65 11.25 1.15
N ASP A 214 11.86 10.70 1.23
CA ASP A 214 12.86 10.73 0.18
C ASP A 214 12.88 9.43 -0.63
N THR A 215 12.17 9.40 -1.74
CA THR A 215 12.11 8.22 -2.60
C THR A 215 13.42 7.90 -3.31
N ALA A 216 14.31 8.90 -3.48
CA ALA A 216 15.61 8.72 -4.14
C ALA A 216 16.66 8.05 -3.21
N ALA A 217 16.43 8.10 -1.90
CA ALA A 217 17.25 7.42 -0.91
C ALA A 217 16.84 5.96 -0.68
N LEU A 218 15.68 5.50 -1.19
CA LEU A 218 15.22 4.12 -0.98
C LEU A 218 16.21 3.11 -1.54
N PRO A 219 16.64 2.10 -0.76
CA PRO A 219 17.42 1.00 -1.26
C PRO A 219 16.57 0.07 -2.14
N GLU A 220 17.23 -0.68 -3.01
CA GLU A 220 16.58 -1.66 -3.85
C GLU A 220 16.43 -2.98 -3.09
N ALA A 221 15.20 -3.39 -2.78
CA ALA A 221 14.86 -4.61 -2.06
C ALA A 221 14.07 -5.56 -2.95
N VAL A 222 14.13 -6.86 -2.62
CA VAL A 222 13.22 -7.88 -3.17
C VAL A 222 11.86 -7.80 -2.47
N ASP A 223 11.86 -7.53 -1.16
CA ASP A 223 10.66 -7.16 -0.38
C ASP A 223 9.99 -5.92 -0.98
N PHE A 224 8.71 -5.72 -0.67
CA PHE A 224 7.91 -4.59 -1.20
C PHE A 224 8.42 -3.22 -0.75
N ILE A 225 8.83 -3.09 0.51
CA ILE A 225 9.32 -1.83 1.10
C ILE A 225 10.84 -1.88 1.32
N GLY A 226 11.36 -3.01 1.81
CA GLY A 226 12.72 -3.18 2.25
C GLY A 226 12.89 -2.85 3.74
N PRO A 227 13.69 -1.82 4.13
CA PRO A 227 14.06 -1.55 5.52
C PRO A 227 12.90 -0.90 6.30
N THR A 228 11.82 -1.64 6.51
CA THR A 228 10.56 -1.18 7.06
C THR A 228 10.69 -0.61 8.48
N ASP A 229 11.68 -1.08 9.26
CA ASP A 229 11.96 -0.53 10.59
C ASP A 229 12.38 0.95 10.54
N GLY A 230 13.04 1.37 9.46
CA GLY A 230 13.75 2.66 9.42
C GLY A 230 13.28 3.65 8.34
N VAL A 231 12.42 3.24 7.43
CA VAL A 231 12.07 4.04 6.27
C VAL A 231 10.82 4.88 6.50
N VAL A 232 10.86 6.16 6.15
CA VAL A 232 9.64 6.97 5.98
C VAL A 232 8.92 6.47 4.74
N PHE A 233 7.68 5.95 4.91
CA PHE A 233 6.92 5.31 3.83
C PHE A 233 5.44 5.65 3.91
N VAL A 234 5.05 6.84 3.44
CA VAL A 234 3.69 7.33 3.53
C VAL A 234 3.27 8.08 2.27
N ARG A 235 2.05 7.86 1.84
CA ARG A 235 1.36 8.62 0.78
C ARG A 235 0.15 9.32 1.37
N GLN A 236 -0.07 10.57 0.97
CA GLN A 236 -1.21 11.37 1.43
C GLN A 236 -1.75 12.25 0.31
N PRO A 237 -3.06 12.57 0.31
CA PRO A 237 -3.59 13.70 -0.43
C PRO A 237 -2.87 14.98 0.01
N GLN A 238 -2.50 15.82 -0.94
CA GLN A 238 -1.70 17.02 -0.64
C GLN A 238 -1.78 18.07 -1.73
N ILE A 239 -1.43 19.29 -1.36
CA ILE A 239 -1.02 20.35 -2.30
C ILE A 239 0.45 20.61 -2.04
N ARG A 240 1.29 20.50 -3.08
CA ARG A 240 2.74 20.69 -2.98
C ARG A 240 3.21 21.77 -3.94
N TYR A 241 4.11 22.61 -3.44
CA TYR A 241 4.87 23.57 -4.24
C TYR A 241 6.34 23.13 -4.30
N THR A 242 6.92 23.12 -5.50
CA THR A 242 8.32 22.75 -5.73
C THR A 242 9.05 23.89 -6.46
N THR A 243 10.17 24.35 -5.93
CA THR A 243 11.02 25.35 -6.61
C THR A 243 12.50 25.04 -6.40
N GLY A 244 13.19 24.74 -7.49
CA GLY A 244 14.59 24.30 -7.42
C GLY A 244 14.73 23.04 -6.55
N ASN A 245 15.50 23.16 -5.49
CA ASN A 245 15.77 22.09 -4.52
C ASN A 245 14.80 22.07 -3.32
N PHE A 246 13.89 23.01 -3.23
CA PHE A 246 12.95 23.16 -2.13
C PHE A 246 11.55 22.66 -2.51
N GLN A 247 10.93 21.96 -1.57
CA GLN A 247 9.55 21.49 -1.65
C GLN A 247 8.83 21.81 -0.33
N ILE A 248 7.57 22.20 -0.41
CA ILE A 248 6.67 22.34 0.73
C ILE A 248 5.29 21.82 0.37
N SER A 249 4.62 21.15 1.28
CA SER A 249 3.26 20.62 1.09
C SER A 249 2.39 20.86 2.30
N LEU A 250 1.08 20.97 2.03
CA LEU A 250 0.00 20.81 2.99
C LEU A 250 -0.62 19.46 2.69
N GLU A 251 -0.61 18.55 3.66
CA GLU A 251 -0.98 17.15 3.53
C GLU A 251 -2.19 16.83 4.41
N ASP A 252 -3.00 15.86 4.00
CA ASP A 252 -4.18 15.44 4.72
C ASP A 252 -3.83 14.90 6.11
N PRO A 253 -4.38 15.49 7.21
CA PRO A 253 -4.01 15.09 8.56
C PRO A 253 -4.67 13.75 8.92
N GLN A 254 -3.87 12.86 9.52
CA GLN A 254 -4.34 11.57 10.05
C GLN A 254 -3.62 11.31 11.36
N THR A 255 -4.35 11.01 12.43
CA THR A 255 -3.80 10.66 13.74
C THR A 255 -4.11 9.21 14.06
N THR A 256 -3.11 8.44 14.48
CA THR A 256 -3.31 7.09 15.02
C THR A 256 -3.15 7.12 16.54
N ILE A 257 -4.11 6.51 17.26
CA ILE A 257 -4.28 6.69 18.72
C ILE A 257 -4.40 5.31 19.37
N ILE A 258 -3.54 5.03 20.34
CA ILE A 258 -3.68 3.87 21.24
C ILE A 258 -4.69 4.23 22.32
N PRO A 259 -5.74 3.41 22.56
CA PRO A 259 -6.61 3.60 23.72
C PRO A 259 -5.82 3.47 25.03
N ARG A 260 -6.22 4.19 26.07
CA ARG A 260 -5.62 4.05 27.39
C ARG A 260 -5.62 2.59 27.86
N GLY A 261 -4.47 2.12 28.32
CA GLY A 261 -4.26 0.74 28.74
C GLY A 261 -3.90 -0.23 27.61
N GLY A 262 -3.72 0.27 26.37
CA GLY A 262 -3.34 -0.53 25.22
C GLY A 262 -4.54 -1.01 24.39
N GLY A 263 -4.27 -1.89 23.44
CA GLY A 263 -5.27 -2.44 22.53
C GLY A 263 -5.10 -1.97 21.09
N ALA A 264 -6.12 -2.23 20.26
CA ALA A 264 -6.10 -1.85 18.85
C ALA A 264 -6.14 -0.33 18.69
N ALA A 265 -5.22 0.21 17.92
CA ALA A 265 -5.18 1.63 17.60
C ALA A 265 -6.41 2.04 16.77
N ALA A 266 -6.91 3.23 17.05
CA ALA A 266 -7.94 3.91 16.26
C ALA A 266 -7.29 4.99 15.38
N SER A 267 -7.94 5.32 14.27
CA SER A 267 -7.55 6.46 13.43
C SER A 267 -8.53 7.61 13.61
N SER A 268 -8.02 8.83 13.54
CA SER A 268 -8.78 10.07 13.53
C SER A 268 -8.32 10.95 12.38
N ASP A 269 -9.27 11.49 11.62
CA ASP A 269 -9.10 12.46 10.54
C ASP A 269 -9.58 13.87 10.94
N ARG A 270 -9.57 14.17 12.24
CA ARG A 270 -10.18 15.37 12.85
C ARG A 270 -9.22 16.53 13.08
N GLY A 271 -8.00 16.46 12.57
CA GLY A 271 -7.05 17.57 12.65
C GLY A 271 -7.66 18.86 12.10
N ALA A 272 -7.51 19.96 12.86
CA ALA A 272 -7.98 21.28 12.44
C ALA A 272 -7.05 21.93 11.42
N MET A 273 -5.79 21.49 11.37
CA MET A 273 -4.78 21.98 10.45
C MET A 273 -4.20 20.83 9.63
N PRO A 274 -3.83 21.06 8.36
CA PRO A 274 -3.12 20.06 7.57
C PRO A 274 -1.73 19.79 8.16
N ASP A 275 -1.20 18.57 7.94
CA ASP A 275 0.20 18.28 8.16
C ASP A 275 1.05 19.15 7.21
N VAL A 276 2.06 19.84 7.74
CA VAL A 276 2.98 20.67 6.94
C VAL A 276 4.30 19.94 6.80
N ALA A 277 4.67 19.57 5.58
CA ALA A 277 5.95 18.96 5.30
C ALA A 277 6.80 19.84 4.38
N ALA A 278 8.08 20.00 4.72
CA ALA A 278 9.03 20.76 3.91
C ALA A 278 10.31 19.97 3.73
N ARG A 279 10.94 20.09 2.56
CA ARG A 279 12.22 19.45 2.25
C ARG A 279 13.11 20.36 1.43
N TYR A 280 14.40 20.31 1.73
CA TYR A 280 15.46 20.84 0.88
C TYR A 280 16.44 19.74 0.52
N THR A 281 16.81 19.62 -0.76
CA THR A 281 17.69 18.56 -1.27
C THR A 281 18.87 19.15 -2.03
N TRP A 282 20.08 18.97 -1.52
CA TRP A 282 21.32 19.28 -2.25
C TRP A 282 21.67 18.11 -3.15
N LYS A 283 22.05 18.40 -4.40
CA LYS A 283 22.37 17.40 -5.42
C LYS A 283 23.69 17.71 -6.09
N GLY A 284 24.45 16.67 -6.45
CA GLY A 284 25.72 16.79 -7.16
C GLY A 284 26.14 15.45 -7.77
N SER A 285 27.32 15.40 -8.38
CA SER A 285 27.92 14.16 -8.90
C SER A 285 28.14 13.11 -7.80
N TRP A 286 28.34 13.55 -6.56
CA TRP A 286 28.50 12.71 -5.38
C TRP A 286 27.20 12.02 -4.94
N GLY A 287 26.03 12.44 -5.46
CA GLY A 287 24.72 11.93 -5.08
C GLY A 287 23.79 13.05 -4.63
N HIS A 288 23.06 12.82 -3.52
CA HIS A 288 22.21 13.85 -2.90
C HIS A 288 22.20 13.73 -1.38
N PHE A 289 21.89 14.86 -0.72
CA PHE A 289 21.61 14.96 0.70
C PHE A 289 20.33 15.78 0.88
N GLY A 290 19.39 15.29 1.67
CA GLY A 290 18.12 15.92 1.94
C GLY A 290 17.90 16.14 3.42
N VAL A 291 17.28 17.28 3.77
CA VAL A 291 16.75 17.56 5.09
C VAL A 291 15.25 17.83 4.95
N ALA A 292 14.43 17.17 5.75
CA ALA A 292 12.99 17.37 5.75
C ALA A 292 12.48 17.64 7.18
N ALA A 293 11.47 18.47 7.28
CA ALA A 293 10.74 18.77 8.50
C ALA A 293 9.25 18.48 8.32
N LEU A 294 8.60 18.02 9.39
CA LEU A 294 7.18 17.72 9.47
C LEU A 294 6.60 18.38 10.71
N LEU A 295 5.48 19.08 10.56
CA LEU A 295 4.68 19.65 11.64
C LEU A 295 3.27 19.11 11.49
N ARG A 296 2.65 18.68 12.60
CA ARG A 296 1.36 18.00 12.64
C ARG A 296 0.50 18.53 13.78
N ASP A 297 -0.80 18.55 13.54
CA ASP A 297 -1.82 18.74 14.57
C ASP A 297 -2.49 17.37 14.79
N LEU A 298 -2.01 16.63 15.79
CA LEU A 298 -2.61 15.35 16.17
C LEU A 298 -3.91 15.64 16.90
N ALA A 299 -5.02 15.08 16.43
CA ALA A 299 -6.33 15.40 16.97
C ALA A 299 -7.26 14.19 17.08
N VAL A 300 -8.13 14.25 18.07
CA VAL A 300 -9.26 13.35 18.25
C VAL A 300 -10.54 14.16 18.50
N ASP A 301 -11.60 13.83 17.80
CA ASP A 301 -12.96 14.32 18.09
C ASP A 301 -13.94 13.17 17.92
N ARG A 302 -14.21 12.46 19.01
CA ARG A 302 -15.11 11.31 19.05
C ARG A 302 -16.32 11.63 19.89
N GLN A 303 -17.49 11.55 19.30
CA GLN A 303 -18.75 11.77 20.01
C GLN A 303 -19.02 10.61 21.01
N ALA A 304 -19.78 10.90 22.04
CA ALA A 304 -20.22 9.88 22.97
C ALA A 304 -21.06 8.81 22.26
N ALA A 305 -20.83 7.54 22.58
CA ALA A 305 -21.56 6.40 22.03
C ALA A 305 -21.81 5.34 23.12
N GLY A 306 -23.06 5.14 23.48
CA GLY A 306 -23.43 4.23 24.58
C GLY A 306 -22.75 4.67 25.89
N THR A 307 -21.94 3.78 26.47
CA THR A 307 -21.19 4.07 27.70
C THR A 307 -19.81 4.72 27.45
N THR A 308 -19.42 4.90 26.20
CA THR A 308 -18.13 5.51 25.83
C THR A 308 -18.29 7.04 25.83
N PRO A 309 -17.52 7.77 26.65
CA PRO A 309 -17.61 9.22 26.70
C PRO A 309 -17.10 9.88 25.40
N ALA A 310 -17.56 11.12 25.16
CA ALA A 310 -16.97 11.96 24.13
C ALA A 310 -15.52 12.28 24.49
N ILE A 311 -14.65 12.35 23.47
CA ILE A 311 -13.27 12.77 23.62
C ILE A 311 -13.01 13.83 22.55
N LYS A 312 -12.46 14.98 22.97
CA LYS A 312 -12.03 16.02 22.04
C LYS A 312 -10.77 16.65 22.59
N ASP A 313 -9.68 16.41 21.88
CA ASP A 313 -8.38 16.96 22.21
C ASP A 313 -7.49 17.07 20.97
N ASN A 314 -6.48 17.94 21.03
CA ASN A 314 -5.44 18.02 20.01
C ASN A 314 -4.09 18.41 20.63
N THR A 315 -3.01 17.95 20.02
CA THR A 315 -1.64 18.25 20.42
C THR A 315 -0.74 18.46 19.22
N PHE A 316 0.22 19.37 19.30
CA PHE A 316 1.20 19.58 18.24
C PHE A 316 2.32 18.56 18.32
N ALA A 317 2.72 18.05 17.15
CA ALA A 317 3.79 17.10 16.99
C ALA A 317 4.71 17.53 15.84
N GLY A 318 5.97 17.08 15.89
CA GLY A 318 6.93 17.40 14.85
C GLY A 318 7.99 16.33 14.66
N ALA A 319 8.59 16.31 13.48
CA ALA A 319 9.68 15.40 13.16
C ALA A 319 10.68 16.04 12.20
N LEU A 320 11.92 15.57 12.28
CA LEU A 320 13.01 15.91 11.37
C LEU A 320 13.55 14.64 10.72
N SER A 321 13.94 14.74 9.45
CA SER A 321 14.57 13.65 8.72
C SER A 321 15.78 14.14 7.93
N VAL A 322 16.86 13.37 7.97
CA VAL A 322 17.99 13.50 7.06
C VAL A 322 18.08 12.24 6.23
N SER A 323 18.30 12.40 4.92
CA SER A 323 18.32 11.27 3.99
C SER A 323 19.23 11.55 2.81
N GLY A 324 19.63 10.50 2.11
CA GLY A 324 20.40 10.71 0.91
C GLY A 324 20.94 9.43 0.27
N LYS A 325 21.65 9.68 -0.82
CA LYS A 325 22.41 8.67 -1.54
C LYS A 325 23.81 9.22 -1.83
N TRP A 326 24.81 8.46 -1.50
CA TRP A 326 26.22 8.80 -1.76
C TRP A 326 26.82 7.83 -2.76
N ASN A 327 27.21 8.35 -3.92
CA ASN A 327 27.85 7.56 -4.96
C ASN A 327 29.33 7.33 -4.58
N LEU A 328 29.76 6.09 -4.53
CA LEU A 328 31.12 5.66 -4.25
C LEU A 328 31.72 5.02 -5.51
N GLY A 329 32.23 5.86 -6.41
CA GLY A 329 32.66 5.44 -7.75
C GLY A 329 31.47 5.04 -8.64
N GLU A 330 31.74 4.17 -9.63
CA GLU A 330 30.74 3.77 -10.63
C GLU A 330 29.87 2.59 -10.19
N SER A 331 30.36 1.76 -9.27
CA SER A 331 29.75 0.48 -8.92
C SER A 331 29.11 0.43 -7.55
N ASN A 332 29.25 1.48 -6.73
CA ASN A 332 28.75 1.47 -5.37
C ASN A 332 27.95 2.74 -5.07
N ASP A 333 26.93 2.58 -4.25
CA ASP A 333 26.28 3.70 -3.57
C ASP A 333 25.89 3.30 -2.13
N ILE A 334 25.90 4.29 -1.25
CA ILE A 334 25.34 4.19 0.11
C ILE A 334 24.08 5.04 0.15
N ARG A 335 22.99 4.45 0.66
CA ARG A 335 21.72 5.12 0.88
C ARG A 335 21.41 5.09 2.36
N TYR A 336 20.86 6.18 2.87
CA TYR A 336 20.63 6.33 4.29
C TYR A 336 19.46 7.25 4.57
N GLN A 337 18.88 7.04 5.74
CA GLN A 337 17.87 7.90 6.34
C GLN A 337 17.97 7.78 7.86
N LEU A 338 17.84 8.92 8.54
CA LEU A 338 17.63 9.02 9.99
C LEU A 338 16.53 10.03 10.24
N THR A 339 15.54 9.62 11.00
CA THR A 339 14.33 10.41 11.28
C THR A 339 14.05 10.35 12.77
N GLY A 340 13.70 11.48 13.39
CA GLY A 340 13.39 11.56 14.82
C GLY A 340 12.27 12.55 15.11
N GLY A 341 11.57 12.33 16.22
CA GLY A 341 10.40 13.07 16.68
C GLY A 341 9.14 12.21 16.69
N SER A 342 7.98 12.81 16.48
CA SER A 342 6.69 12.11 16.42
C SER A 342 6.47 11.48 15.05
N ILE A 343 7.15 10.35 14.83
CA ILE A 343 7.33 9.72 13.50
C ILE A 343 6.48 8.47 13.28
N SER A 344 5.84 7.98 14.30
CA SER A 344 5.30 6.60 14.39
C SER A 344 4.54 6.11 13.17
N ARG A 345 3.50 6.83 12.72
CA ARG A 345 2.71 6.49 11.53
C ARG A 345 3.52 6.59 10.23
N TYR A 346 4.55 7.43 10.21
CA TYR A 346 5.36 7.68 9.02
C TYR A 346 6.39 6.59 8.74
N ILE A 347 6.74 5.76 9.74
CA ILE A 347 7.76 4.71 9.58
C ILE A 347 7.12 3.39 9.13
N GLY A 348 7.64 2.84 8.04
CA GLY A 348 7.16 1.60 7.43
C GLY A 348 5.70 1.70 6.98
N LEU A 349 4.82 0.93 7.60
CA LEU A 349 3.36 1.03 7.46
C LEU A 349 2.73 1.24 8.86
N GLY A 350 3.37 2.05 9.69
CA GLY A 350 2.97 2.26 11.08
C GLY A 350 3.53 1.20 12.03
N VAL A 351 4.77 1.38 12.51
CA VAL A 351 5.38 0.46 13.48
C VAL A 351 4.74 0.62 14.85
N THR A 352 4.36 1.85 15.21
CA THR A 352 3.55 2.18 16.38
C THR A 352 2.57 3.31 16.02
N SER A 353 1.76 3.79 16.99
CA SER A 353 0.80 4.87 16.79
C SER A 353 1.43 6.24 17.09
N ASP A 354 0.78 7.31 16.64
CA ASP A 354 1.24 8.70 16.84
C ASP A 354 1.10 9.15 18.29
N SER A 355 0.06 8.67 18.98
CA SER A 355 -0.31 9.11 20.32
C SER A 355 -1.04 8.04 21.11
N VAL A 356 -1.21 8.28 22.39
CA VAL A 356 -2.02 7.50 23.32
C VAL A 356 -2.94 8.44 24.11
N LEU A 357 -4.08 7.95 24.59
CA LEU A 357 -4.93 8.68 25.53
C LEU A 357 -4.41 8.49 26.95
N ASP A 358 -4.18 9.59 27.64
CA ASP A 358 -3.77 9.62 29.05
C ASP A 358 -4.95 9.40 30.02
N SER A 359 -4.76 9.68 31.32
CA SER A 359 -5.80 9.52 32.34
C SER A 359 -6.95 10.55 32.25
N ALA A 360 -6.71 11.70 31.65
CA ALA A 360 -7.71 12.73 31.42
C ALA A 360 -8.43 12.57 30.07
N ASN A 361 -8.01 11.62 29.23
CA ASN A 361 -8.32 11.41 27.83
C ASN A 361 -7.73 12.49 26.90
N ASP A 362 -6.63 13.11 27.32
CA ASP A 362 -5.84 13.98 26.49
C ASP A 362 -4.83 13.18 25.65
N LEU A 363 -4.40 13.73 24.52
CA LEU A 363 -3.44 13.09 23.63
C LEU A 363 -2.02 13.32 24.12
N GLU A 364 -1.32 12.22 24.44
CA GLU A 364 0.12 12.20 24.67
C GLU A 364 0.84 11.62 23.46
N THR A 365 1.85 12.33 22.94
CA THR A 365 2.61 11.92 21.74
C THR A 365 3.51 10.74 22.03
N ILE A 366 3.73 9.89 21.04
CA ILE A 366 4.73 8.83 21.06
C ILE A 366 5.86 9.25 20.13
N ASP A 367 6.96 9.69 20.70
CA ASP A 367 8.14 10.09 19.98
C ASP A 367 9.09 8.91 19.76
N GLY A 368 10.07 9.07 18.90
CA GLY A 368 11.07 8.06 18.67
C GLY A 368 12.05 8.44 17.58
N TRP A 369 12.89 7.51 17.22
CA TRP A 369 13.77 7.61 16.08
C TRP A 369 13.76 6.34 15.24
N ALA A 370 14.01 6.50 13.94
CA ALA A 370 14.09 5.40 13.00
C ALA A 370 15.09 5.73 11.89
N GLY A 371 15.79 4.72 11.42
CA GLY A 371 16.76 4.95 10.35
C GLY A 371 17.23 3.67 9.69
N TYR A 372 17.85 3.83 8.53
CA TYR A 372 18.52 2.75 7.83
C TYR A 372 19.79 3.24 7.14
N VAL A 373 20.66 2.29 6.87
CA VAL A 373 21.79 2.40 5.96
C VAL A 373 21.79 1.20 5.03
N ALA A 374 22.05 1.46 3.75
CA ALA A 374 22.13 0.42 2.73
C ALA A 374 23.31 0.66 1.81
N TRP A 375 24.06 -0.39 1.54
CA TRP A 375 25.15 -0.38 0.56
C TRP A 375 24.72 -1.17 -0.66
N ARG A 376 24.74 -0.54 -1.82
CA ARG A 376 24.51 -1.18 -3.11
C ARG A 376 25.82 -1.40 -3.83
N HIS A 377 26.03 -2.61 -4.33
CA HIS A 377 27.17 -2.97 -5.18
C HIS A 377 26.69 -3.54 -6.53
N VAL A 378 27.23 -3.01 -7.62
CA VAL A 378 26.99 -3.48 -8.98
C VAL A 378 28.21 -4.29 -9.43
N PHE A 379 28.08 -5.62 -9.49
CA PHE A 379 29.15 -6.51 -9.95
C PHE A 379 29.40 -6.38 -11.46
N ASN A 380 28.32 -6.26 -12.21
CA ASN A 380 28.32 -6.06 -13.66
C ASN A 380 26.95 -5.52 -14.13
N LYS A 381 26.75 -5.36 -15.44
CA LYS A 381 25.51 -4.82 -16.01
C LYS A 381 24.26 -5.63 -15.68
N GLN A 382 24.40 -6.91 -15.29
CA GLN A 382 23.29 -7.82 -15.03
C GLN A 382 23.12 -8.16 -13.54
N LEU A 383 24.19 -8.09 -12.73
CA LEU A 383 24.15 -8.52 -11.33
C LEU A 383 24.46 -7.39 -10.38
N ARG A 384 23.60 -7.18 -9.39
CA ARG A 384 23.77 -6.23 -8.29
C ARG A 384 23.28 -6.83 -6.97
N SER A 385 23.75 -6.27 -5.88
CA SER A 385 23.41 -6.68 -4.51
C SER A 385 23.20 -5.45 -3.64
N ASN A 386 22.35 -5.58 -2.62
CA ASN A 386 22.18 -4.59 -1.58
C ASN A 386 22.30 -5.25 -0.21
N LEU A 387 23.08 -4.62 0.66
CA LEU A 387 23.20 -4.94 2.06
C LEU A 387 22.54 -3.83 2.86
N MET A 388 21.59 -4.14 3.74
CA MET A 388 20.80 -3.14 4.45
C MET A 388 20.72 -3.47 5.93
N TYR A 389 20.78 -2.42 6.75
CA TYR A 389 20.44 -2.47 8.17
C TYR A 389 19.45 -1.35 8.48
N ALA A 390 18.44 -1.66 9.27
CA ALA A 390 17.45 -0.69 9.73
C ALA A 390 17.12 -0.91 11.21
N ARG A 391 16.78 0.18 11.90
CA ARG A 391 16.36 0.16 13.30
C ARG A 391 15.40 1.30 13.61
N SER A 392 14.48 1.05 14.54
CA SER A 392 13.66 2.07 15.21
C SER A 392 13.59 1.83 16.72
N GLU A 393 13.33 2.90 17.46
CA GLU A 393 13.12 2.90 18.89
C GLU A 393 12.13 3.99 19.26
N TYR A 394 11.21 3.72 20.18
CA TYR A 394 10.10 4.57 20.54
C TYR A 394 10.04 4.81 22.05
N ASP A 395 9.75 6.04 22.43
CA ASP A 395 9.56 6.48 23.81
C ASP A 395 8.07 6.38 24.14
N ASN A 396 7.61 5.18 24.48
CA ASN A 396 6.21 4.94 24.78
C ASN A 396 5.89 5.41 26.22
N PRO A 397 4.83 6.21 26.44
CA PRO A 397 4.32 6.50 27.77
C PRO A 397 3.61 5.26 28.35
N VAL A 398 4.40 4.31 28.86
CA VAL A 398 3.98 2.95 29.26
C VAL A 398 2.85 2.94 30.27
N ALA A 399 2.75 3.98 31.12
CA ALA A 399 1.63 4.15 32.04
C ALA A 399 0.26 4.20 31.34
N TYR A 400 0.24 4.59 30.07
CA TYR A 400 -0.98 4.75 29.28
C TYR A 400 -1.05 3.75 28.12
N THR A 401 0.06 3.48 27.44
CA THR A 401 0.09 2.50 26.33
C THR A 401 0.01 1.05 26.80
N GLY A 402 0.35 0.80 28.08
CA GLY A 402 0.63 -0.56 28.54
C GLY A 402 1.95 -1.08 27.95
N THR A 403 2.28 -2.34 28.28
CA THR A 403 3.59 -2.95 27.95
C THR A 403 3.57 -3.78 26.65
N GLY A 404 2.46 -3.84 25.93
CA GLY A 404 2.32 -4.63 24.70
C GLY A 404 2.76 -3.93 23.41
N VAL A 405 3.12 -2.64 23.50
CA VAL A 405 3.52 -1.83 22.35
C VAL A 405 4.98 -2.05 21.95
N THR A 406 5.30 -1.82 20.69
CA THR A 406 6.68 -1.94 20.18
C THR A 406 7.58 -0.90 20.84
N LYS A 407 8.63 -1.36 21.51
CA LYS A 407 9.71 -0.54 22.06
C LYS A 407 10.76 -0.25 20.99
N ASN A 408 11.25 -1.31 20.36
CA ASN A 408 12.20 -1.19 19.27
C ASN A 408 12.02 -2.32 18.24
N SER A 409 12.52 -2.08 17.05
CA SER A 409 12.68 -3.10 16.02
C SER A 409 13.95 -2.88 15.22
N GLN A 410 14.48 -3.95 14.65
CA GLN A 410 15.64 -3.89 13.77
C GLN A 410 15.62 -5.01 12.76
N SER A 411 16.19 -4.77 11.59
CA SER A 411 16.36 -5.80 10.56
C SER A 411 17.68 -5.64 9.80
N PHE A 412 18.16 -6.77 9.31
CA PHE A 412 19.30 -6.87 8.43
C PHE A 412 18.89 -7.64 7.18
N ARG A 413 19.33 -7.21 6.00
CA ARG A 413 18.98 -7.79 4.71
C ARG A 413 20.16 -7.87 3.78
N LEU A 414 20.21 -8.95 3.01
CA LEU A 414 21.12 -9.11 1.89
C LEU A 414 20.35 -9.64 0.69
N ASN A 415 20.47 -8.98 -0.44
CA ASN A 415 19.87 -9.48 -1.67
C ASN A 415 20.88 -9.57 -2.82
N PHE A 416 20.51 -10.37 -3.82
CA PHE A 416 21.12 -10.41 -5.13
C PHE A 416 20.01 -10.29 -6.18
N ILE A 417 20.18 -9.38 -7.12
CA ILE A 417 19.22 -9.14 -8.18
C ILE A 417 19.95 -9.29 -9.53
N TYR A 418 19.47 -10.22 -10.32
CA TYR A 418 19.99 -10.56 -11.63
C TYR A 418 19.01 -10.14 -12.72
N SER A 419 19.49 -9.36 -13.71
CA SER A 419 18.72 -8.90 -14.87
C SER A 419 19.22 -9.61 -16.14
N PRO A 420 18.74 -10.84 -16.45
CA PRO A 420 19.17 -11.60 -17.62
C PRO A 420 18.85 -10.89 -18.92
N LEU A 421 17.77 -10.15 -18.96
CA LEU A 421 17.28 -9.40 -20.11
C LEU A 421 16.88 -7.99 -19.65
N PRO A 422 16.88 -6.99 -20.56
CA PRO A 422 16.28 -5.69 -20.24
C PRO A 422 14.85 -5.84 -19.70
N LYS A 423 14.53 -5.11 -18.62
CA LYS A 423 13.22 -5.10 -17.98
C LYS A 423 12.83 -6.36 -17.19
N LEU A 424 13.64 -7.44 -17.20
CA LEU A 424 13.41 -8.65 -16.43
C LEU A 424 14.42 -8.74 -15.28
N ASP A 425 13.93 -8.70 -14.04
CA ASP A 425 14.71 -8.92 -12.83
C ASP A 425 14.28 -10.23 -12.17
N VAL A 426 15.25 -11.01 -11.73
CA VAL A 426 15.09 -12.16 -10.84
C VAL A 426 15.90 -11.87 -9.59
N GLY A 427 15.30 -11.98 -8.42
CA GLY A 427 15.96 -11.60 -7.18
C GLY A 427 15.78 -12.63 -6.08
N VAL A 428 16.76 -12.69 -5.19
CA VAL A 428 16.70 -13.40 -3.91
C VAL A 428 17.13 -12.46 -2.80
N GLU A 429 16.39 -12.49 -1.68
CA GLU A 429 16.71 -11.71 -0.47
C GLU A 429 16.58 -12.60 0.75
N TYR A 430 17.58 -12.53 1.62
CA TYR A 430 17.52 -13.09 2.97
C TYR A 430 17.44 -11.93 3.97
N MET A 431 16.49 -12.03 4.90
CA MET A 431 16.24 -11.03 5.91
C MET A 431 16.16 -11.70 7.29
N VAL A 432 16.78 -11.07 8.28
CA VAL A 432 16.55 -11.34 9.70
C VAL A 432 16.04 -10.09 10.38
N GLY A 433 15.07 -10.23 11.26
CA GLY A 433 14.49 -9.11 12.01
C GLY A 433 14.22 -9.48 13.46
N ARG A 434 14.19 -8.48 14.32
CA ARG A 434 13.83 -8.61 15.73
C ARG A 434 12.92 -7.48 16.15
N ARG A 435 11.88 -7.82 16.90
CA ARG A 435 11.00 -6.90 17.61
C ARG A 435 11.11 -7.11 19.11
N GLU A 436 11.11 -6.02 19.86
CA GLU A 436 10.98 -6.00 21.31
C GLU A 436 9.81 -5.10 21.71
N ILE A 437 8.98 -5.52 22.65
CA ILE A 437 7.90 -4.73 23.23
C ILE A 437 8.29 -4.24 24.63
N GLU A 438 7.53 -3.30 25.21
CA GLU A 438 7.86 -2.64 26.47
C GLU A 438 7.91 -3.59 27.68
N SER A 439 7.23 -4.75 27.61
CA SER A 439 7.38 -5.80 28.63
C SER A 439 8.73 -6.50 28.62
N GLY A 440 9.60 -6.23 27.64
CA GLY A 440 10.86 -6.93 27.40
C GLY A 440 10.72 -8.23 26.60
N ALA A 441 9.50 -8.61 26.21
CA ALA A 441 9.29 -9.76 25.34
C ALA A 441 9.81 -9.47 23.93
N LYS A 442 10.46 -10.47 23.33
CA LYS A 442 11.11 -10.37 22.01
C LYS A 442 10.57 -11.44 21.08
N GLY A 443 10.76 -11.20 19.78
CA GLY A 443 10.52 -12.17 18.75
C GLY A 443 11.41 -11.92 17.54
N ASP A 444 11.94 -13.00 16.99
CA ASP A 444 12.80 -13.01 15.83
C ASP A 444 12.05 -13.54 14.61
N ILE A 445 12.42 -13.03 13.45
CA ILE A 445 11.92 -13.42 12.15
C ILE A 445 13.07 -13.62 11.18
N ASP A 446 13.00 -14.70 10.41
CA ASP A 446 13.86 -14.98 9.26
C ASP A 446 12.98 -15.10 8.01
N ARG A 447 13.38 -14.50 6.92
CA ARG A 447 12.66 -14.64 5.63
C ARG A 447 13.63 -14.84 4.49
N LEU A 448 13.37 -15.87 3.69
CA LEU A 448 13.96 -16.04 2.38
C LEU A 448 12.89 -15.71 1.33
N GLN A 449 13.16 -14.74 0.48
CA GLN A 449 12.23 -14.30 -0.57
C GLN A 449 12.87 -14.38 -1.95
N PHE A 450 12.11 -14.88 -2.90
CA PHE A 450 12.44 -14.87 -4.33
C PHE A 450 11.45 -14.00 -5.07
N MET A 451 11.91 -13.30 -6.11
CA MET A 451 11.04 -12.55 -6.99
C MET A 451 11.39 -12.79 -8.46
N ALA A 452 10.37 -12.73 -9.30
CA ALA A 452 10.51 -12.46 -10.74
C ALA A 452 9.69 -11.20 -11.06
N LYS A 453 10.33 -10.22 -11.71
CA LYS A 453 9.70 -8.93 -12.03
C LYS A 453 9.98 -8.57 -13.48
N TYR A 454 8.91 -8.36 -14.26
CA TYR A 454 8.99 -7.82 -15.62
C TYR A 454 8.38 -6.42 -15.66
N SER A 455 9.17 -5.45 -16.09
CA SER A 455 8.76 -4.03 -16.22
C SER A 455 8.45 -3.71 -17.69
N PHE A 456 7.46 -2.89 -17.97
CA PHE A 456 7.05 -2.53 -19.34
C PHE A 456 6.83 -1.04 -19.51
#